data_1fcc8fd3e8364cf94d4176caa54a1a37
#
_entry.id   1fcc8fd3e8364cf94d4176caa54a1a37
#
_cell.length_a   1.000
_cell.length_b   1.000
_cell.length_c   1.000
_cell.angle_alpha   90.00
_cell.angle_beta   90.00
_cell.angle_gamma   90.00
#
_symmetry.space_group_name_H-M   'P 1'
#
loop_
_entity.id
_entity.type
_entity.pdbx_description
1 polymer ?
#
loop_
_entity_poly.entity_id
_entity_poly.type
_entity_poly.pdbx_seq_one_letter_code
_entity_poly.pdbx_strand_id
1 'polypeptide(L)'
;MPKVPKFIKKMNYYLLFKSLHLISVISWMAGLLYLPRLFVYHAETINNDEKKETFKLMEKRLFFYIMNPAMTLSWLFGILLIHSIGLESFAFLWLQLKMAMVLLLTFYHFFLFHCLKSLGQNYSRYSPKFYRIINEVPTILLIVIIFTVIFKPL
;
A
#
# COMPACT_ATOMS: atom_id res chain seq x y z
N MET A 1 -19.42 39.31 -0.49
CA MET A 1 -18.70 38.16 0.03
C MET A 1 -17.19 38.42 -0.01
N PRO A 2 -16.47 38.34 1.07
CA PRO A 2 -15.02 38.54 1.05
C PRO A 2 -14.36 37.46 0.20
N LYS A 3 -13.53 37.86 -0.78
CA LYS A 3 -12.76 36.91 -1.61
C LYS A 3 -11.71 36.26 -0.73
N VAL A 4 -11.79 34.94 -0.55
CA VAL A 4 -10.78 34.15 0.18
C VAL A 4 -9.42 34.39 -0.49
N PRO A 5 -8.37 34.80 0.27
CA PRO A 5 -7.04 35.02 -0.28
C PRO A 5 -6.50 33.77 -0.98
N LYS A 6 -5.78 33.97 -2.10
CA LYS A 6 -5.21 32.84 -2.90
C LYS A 6 -4.34 31.88 -2.05
N PHE A 7 -3.66 32.41 -1.04
CA PHE A 7 -2.84 31.62 -0.10
C PHE A 7 -3.67 30.63 0.72
N ILE A 8 -4.81 31.07 1.29
CA ILE A 8 -5.70 30.20 2.09
C ILE A 8 -6.31 29.13 1.19
N LYS A 9 -6.68 29.48 -0.05
CA LYS A 9 -7.22 28.52 -1.03
C LYS A 9 -6.20 27.45 -1.40
N LYS A 10 -4.92 27.82 -1.62
CA LYS A 10 -3.82 26.88 -1.91
C LYS A 10 -3.54 25.97 -0.73
N MET A 11 -3.56 26.48 0.49
CA MET A 11 -3.36 25.70 1.71
C MET A 11 -4.48 24.67 1.93
N ASN A 12 -5.73 25.01 1.63
CA ASN A 12 -6.87 24.10 1.74
C ASN A 12 -6.76 22.91 0.76
N TYR A 13 -6.32 23.16 -0.48
CA TYR A 13 -6.10 22.06 -1.44
C TYR A 13 -4.95 21.13 -1.03
N TYR A 14 -3.86 21.67 -0.51
CA TYR A 14 -2.77 20.87 0.01
C TYR A 14 -3.23 19.94 1.16
N LEU A 15 -3.97 20.48 2.11
CA LEU A 15 -4.50 19.70 3.24
C LEU A 15 -5.50 18.65 2.76
N LEU A 16 -6.33 18.96 1.79
CA LEU A 16 -7.26 17.99 1.18
C LEU A 16 -6.50 16.83 0.53
N PHE A 17 -5.53 17.12 -0.34
CA PHE A 17 -4.74 16.07 -0.99
C PHE A 17 -3.93 15.25 0.01
N LYS A 18 -3.41 15.87 1.08
CA LYS A 18 -2.72 15.18 2.16
C LYS A 18 -3.65 14.22 2.89
N SER A 19 -4.87 14.63 3.20
CA SER A 19 -5.87 13.78 3.86
C SER A 19 -6.26 12.59 2.97
N LEU A 20 -6.53 12.83 1.69
CA LEU A 20 -6.88 11.78 0.73
C LEU A 20 -5.71 10.81 0.51
N HIS A 21 -4.48 11.33 0.46
CA HIS A 21 -3.28 10.49 0.39
C HIS A 21 -3.15 9.59 1.61
N LEU A 22 -3.33 10.12 2.83
CA LEU A 22 -3.25 9.33 4.06
C LEU A 22 -4.32 8.24 4.11
N ILE A 23 -5.57 8.54 3.76
CA ILE A 23 -6.66 7.56 3.70
C ILE A 23 -6.29 6.44 2.72
N SER A 24 -5.79 6.78 1.54
CA SER A 24 -5.40 5.81 0.52
C SER A 24 -4.23 4.94 0.99
N VAL A 25 -3.21 5.53 1.62
CA VAL A 25 -2.06 4.80 2.19
C VAL A 25 -2.51 3.84 3.28
N ILE A 26 -3.36 4.27 4.22
CA ILE A 26 -3.86 3.43 5.31
C ILE A 26 -4.64 2.24 4.73
N SER A 27 -5.52 2.48 3.77
CA SER A 27 -6.30 1.43 3.12
C SER A 27 -5.41 0.43 2.37
N TRP A 28 -4.40 0.92 1.64
CA TRP A 28 -3.43 0.08 0.94
C TRP A 28 -2.59 -0.75 1.91
N MET A 29 -2.06 -0.14 2.96
CA MET A 29 -1.27 -0.83 3.99
C MET A 29 -2.08 -1.90 4.72
N ALA A 30 -3.34 -1.62 5.06
CA ALA A 30 -4.24 -2.61 5.65
C ALA A 30 -4.38 -3.85 4.76
N GLY A 31 -4.53 -3.67 3.44
CA GLY A 31 -4.58 -4.76 2.48
C GLY A 31 -3.26 -5.53 2.38
N LEU A 32 -2.11 -4.83 2.31
CA LEU A 32 -0.78 -5.44 2.25
C LEU A 32 -0.44 -6.29 3.49
N LEU A 33 -0.96 -5.92 4.66
CA LEU A 33 -0.78 -6.65 5.91
C LEU A 33 -1.78 -7.81 6.06
N TYR A 34 -2.96 -7.70 5.47
CA TYR A 34 -4.01 -8.69 5.63
C TYR A 34 -3.96 -9.81 4.58
N LEU A 35 -3.63 -9.49 3.33
CA LEU A 35 -3.63 -10.47 2.24
C LEU A 35 -2.68 -11.66 2.48
N PRO A 36 -1.42 -11.49 2.95
CA PRO A 36 -0.55 -12.62 3.24
C PRO A 36 -1.09 -13.54 4.34
N ARG A 37 -1.85 -13.00 5.29
CA ARG A 37 -2.52 -13.82 6.33
C ARG A 37 -3.60 -14.71 5.72
N LEU A 38 -4.37 -14.18 4.76
CA LEU A 38 -5.34 -15.01 4.02
C LEU A 38 -4.64 -16.12 3.25
N PHE A 39 -3.47 -15.85 2.63
CA PHE A 39 -2.67 -16.86 1.94
C PHE A 39 -2.20 -17.98 2.89
N VAL A 40 -1.85 -17.66 4.15
CA VAL A 40 -1.51 -18.68 5.16
C VAL A 40 -2.69 -19.64 5.34
N TYR A 41 -3.87 -19.11 5.65
CA TYR A 41 -5.07 -19.92 5.88
C TYR A 41 -5.49 -20.68 4.63
N HIS A 42 -5.42 -20.06 3.47
CA HIS A 42 -5.71 -20.72 2.18
C HIS A 42 -4.77 -21.91 1.95
N ALA A 43 -3.47 -21.72 2.14
CA ALA A 43 -2.47 -22.78 1.96
C ALA A 43 -2.63 -23.92 2.98
N GLU A 44 -3.04 -23.63 4.22
CA GLU A 44 -3.32 -24.63 5.26
C GLU A 44 -4.61 -25.44 5.00
N THR A 45 -5.57 -24.86 4.27
CA THR A 45 -6.89 -25.46 3.99
C THR A 45 -7.04 -25.98 2.56
N ILE A 46 -5.94 -26.17 1.84
CA ILE A 46 -5.95 -26.53 0.41
C ILE A 46 -6.68 -27.84 0.11
N ASN A 47 -6.81 -28.73 1.08
CA ASN A 47 -7.53 -30.00 1.00
C ASN A 47 -9.02 -29.89 1.36
N ASN A 48 -9.53 -28.70 1.69
CA ASN A 48 -10.93 -28.46 2.02
C ASN A 48 -11.53 -27.53 0.95
N ASP A 49 -12.27 -28.10 0.02
CA ASP A 49 -12.77 -27.38 -1.16
C ASP A 49 -13.68 -26.19 -0.81
N GLU A 50 -14.55 -26.33 0.17
CA GLU A 50 -15.47 -25.24 0.59
C GLU A 50 -14.71 -24.03 1.17
N LYS A 51 -13.79 -24.30 2.10
CA LYS A 51 -12.95 -23.24 2.70
C LYS A 51 -12.04 -22.59 1.68
N LYS A 52 -11.46 -23.38 0.79
CA LYS A 52 -10.58 -22.91 -0.29
C LYS A 52 -11.30 -21.92 -1.21
N GLU A 53 -12.51 -22.23 -1.66
CA GLU A 53 -13.29 -21.33 -2.52
C GLU A 53 -13.67 -20.03 -1.78
N THR A 54 -13.94 -20.12 -0.49
CA THR A 54 -14.18 -18.93 0.35
C THR A 54 -12.95 -18.03 0.41
N PHE A 55 -11.74 -18.58 0.68
CA PHE A 55 -10.50 -17.80 0.70
C PHE A 55 -10.17 -17.18 -0.64
N LYS A 56 -10.32 -17.91 -1.75
CA LYS A 56 -10.15 -17.36 -3.10
C LYS A 56 -11.01 -16.14 -3.35
N LEU A 57 -12.26 -16.18 -2.94
CA LEU A 57 -13.18 -15.06 -3.10
C LEU A 57 -12.76 -13.86 -2.25
N MET A 58 -12.38 -14.08 -0.97
CA MET A 58 -11.92 -13.03 -0.06
C MET A 58 -10.63 -12.36 -0.56
N GLU A 59 -9.65 -13.15 -0.95
CA GLU A 59 -8.37 -12.69 -1.49
C GLU A 59 -8.56 -11.84 -2.75
N LYS A 60 -9.38 -12.33 -3.69
CA LYS A 60 -9.68 -11.64 -4.94
C LYS A 60 -10.40 -10.31 -4.69
N ARG A 61 -11.41 -10.30 -3.81
CA ARG A 61 -12.13 -9.07 -3.46
C ARG A 61 -11.23 -8.06 -2.76
N LEU A 62 -10.43 -8.48 -1.79
CA LEU A 62 -9.48 -7.61 -1.10
C LEU A 62 -8.48 -6.98 -2.08
N PHE A 63 -7.90 -7.78 -2.96
CA PHE A 63 -6.91 -7.31 -3.92
C PHE A 63 -7.49 -6.32 -4.92
N PHE A 64 -8.56 -6.70 -5.63
CA PHE A 64 -9.08 -5.91 -6.75
C PHE A 64 -9.95 -4.73 -6.32
N TYR A 65 -10.73 -4.85 -5.24
CA TYR A 65 -11.65 -3.78 -4.83
C TYR A 65 -11.08 -2.83 -3.77
N ILE A 66 -10.06 -3.23 -3.02
CA ILE A 66 -9.48 -2.40 -1.96
C ILE A 66 -8.03 -2.05 -2.29
N MET A 67 -7.16 -3.04 -2.46
CA MET A 67 -5.72 -2.79 -2.59
C MET A 67 -5.34 -2.06 -3.88
N ASN A 68 -5.86 -2.48 -5.04
CA ASN A 68 -5.56 -1.83 -6.32
C ASN A 68 -6.01 -0.37 -6.37
N PRO A 69 -7.29 -0.03 -6.05
CA PRO A 69 -7.72 1.36 -6.00
C PRO A 69 -6.93 2.18 -4.98
N ALA A 70 -6.69 1.63 -3.79
CA ALA A 70 -5.96 2.33 -2.73
C ALA A 70 -4.51 2.62 -3.13
N MET A 71 -3.80 1.67 -3.75
CA MET A 71 -2.47 1.88 -4.30
C MET A 71 -2.46 2.98 -5.36
N THR A 72 -3.37 2.92 -6.33
CA THR A 72 -3.48 3.90 -7.41
C THR A 72 -3.76 5.30 -6.88
N LEU A 73 -4.70 5.44 -5.95
CA LEU A 73 -5.01 6.72 -5.31
C LEU A 73 -3.87 7.23 -4.43
N SER A 74 -3.16 6.34 -3.74
CA SER A 74 -1.96 6.72 -2.97
C SER A 74 -0.88 7.32 -3.87
N TRP A 75 -0.60 6.72 -5.02
CA TRP A 75 0.33 7.27 -6.00
C TRP A 75 -0.17 8.60 -6.58
N LEU A 76 -1.43 8.68 -7.01
CA LEU A 76 -2.03 9.88 -7.57
C LEU A 76 -1.91 11.08 -6.60
N PHE A 77 -2.41 10.92 -5.38
CA PHE A 77 -2.35 11.99 -4.38
C PHE A 77 -0.93 12.28 -3.90
N GLY A 78 -0.05 11.29 -3.87
CA GLY A 78 1.37 11.47 -3.57
C GLY A 78 2.06 12.36 -4.60
N ILE A 79 1.83 12.14 -5.88
CA ILE A 79 2.36 12.97 -6.98
C ILE A 79 1.79 14.40 -6.91
N LEU A 80 0.49 14.55 -6.65
CA LEU A 80 -0.14 15.87 -6.49
C LEU A 80 0.46 16.64 -5.30
N LEU A 81 0.78 15.96 -4.21
CA LEU A 81 1.45 16.57 -3.06
C LEU A 81 2.87 17.04 -3.41
N ILE A 82 3.66 16.23 -4.11
CA ILE A 82 5.00 16.60 -4.55
C ILE A 82 4.93 17.82 -5.46
N HIS A 83 3.99 17.84 -6.42
CA HIS A 83 3.77 18.98 -7.29
C HIS A 83 3.38 20.25 -6.50
N SER A 84 2.60 20.10 -5.42
CA SER A 84 2.17 21.22 -4.56
C SER A 84 3.31 21.81 -3.74
N ILE A 85 4.29 20.99 -3.35
CA ILE A 85 5.48 21.41 -2.57
C ILE A 85 6.55 22.00 -3.49
N GLY A 86 6.61 21.55 -4.74
CA GLY A 86 7.61 21.89 -5.75
C GLY A 86 8.58 20.74 -6.02
N LEU A 87 9.01 20.62 -7.27
CA LEU A 87 9.91 19.55 -7.73
C LEU A 87 11.31 19.62 -7.08
N GLU A 88 11.70 20.80 -6.58
CA GLU A 88 12.93 20.99 -5.82
C GLU A 88 13.01 20.12 -4.56
N SER A 89 11.83 19.65 -4.07
CA SER A 89 11.75 18.74 -2.91
C SER A 89 12.45 17.41 -3.14
N PHE A 90 12.67 16.99 -4.39
CA PHE A 90 13.44 15.77 -4.71
C PHE A 90 14.91 15.87 -4.33
N ALA A 91 15.44 17.06 -4.10
CA ALA A 91 16.80 17.24 -3.58
C ALA A 91 16.96 16.76 -2.13
N PHE A 92 15.87 16.67 -1.38
CA PHE A 92 15.91 16.23 0.01
C PHE A 92 15.99 14.69 0.14
N LEU A 93 16.93 14.23 0.94
CA LEU A 93 17.17 12.81 1.17
C LEU A 93 15.94 12.07 1.69
N TRP A 94 15.17 12.71 2.58
CA TRP A 94 13.95 12.09 3.14
C TRP A 94 12.92 11.72 2.09
N LEU A 95 12.78 12.55 1.04
CA LEU A 95 11.82 12.26 -0.04
C LEU A 95 12.33 11.12 -0.94
N GLN A 96 13.64 11.09 -1.24
CA GLN A 96 14.26 10.02 -2.01
C GLN A 96 14.13 8.66 -1.29
N LEU A 97 14.43 8.61 0.01
CA LEU A 97 14.26 7.41 0.83
C LEU A 97 12.79 6.95 0.87
N LYS A 98 11.85 7.90 1.08
CA LYS A 98 10.42 7.59 1.04
C LYS A 98 10.02 6.99 -0.31
N MET A 99 10.44 7.59 -1.41
CA MET A 99 10.12 7.09 -2.75
C MET A 99 10.69 5.70 -2.99
N ALA A 100 11.94 5.43 -2.57
CA ALA A 100 12.54 4.11 -2.66
C ALA A 100 11.72 3.06 -1.88
N MET A 101 11.29 3.37 -0.65
CA MET A 101 10.47 2.45 0.16
C MET A 101 9.08 2.22 -0.45
N VAL A 102 8.44 3.26 -1.01
CA VAL A 102 7.14 3.15 -1.69
C VAL A 102 7.24 2.31 -2.96
N LEU A 103 8.35 2.42 -3.71
CA LEU A 103 8.63 1.54 -4.84
C LEU A 103 8.76 0.08 -4.40
N LEU A 104 9.49 -0.20 -3.31
CA LEU A 104 9.58 -1.54 -2.74
C LEU A 104 8.21 -2.10 -2.32
N LEU A 105 7.35 -1.27 -1.71
CA LEU A 105 5.96 -1.65 -1.40
C LEU A 105 5.15 -1.95 -2.67
N THR A 106 5.37 -1.21 -3.74
CA THR A 106 4.71 -1.45 -5.03
C THR A 106 5.16 -2.77 -5.65
N PHE A 107 6.47 -3.08 -5.62
CA PHE A 107 6.97 -4.39 -6.03
C PHE A 107 6.39 -5.51 -5.18
N TYR A 108 6.32 -5.31 -3.88
CA TYR A 108 5.70 -6.27 -2.96
C TYR A 108 4.21 -6.49 -3.28
N HIS A 109 3.46 -5.44 -3.62
CA HIS A 109 2.06 -5.53 -4.05
C HIS A 109 1.91 -6.44 -5.28
N PHE A 110 2.74 -6.27 -6.31
CA PHE A 110 2.71 -7.12 -7.50
C PHE A 110 3.20 -8.55 -7.22
N PHE A 111 4.13 -8.72 -6.30
CA PHE A 111 4.51 -10.05 -5.83
C PHE A 111 3.33 -10.78 -5.15
N LEU A 112 2.54 -10.08 -4.32
CA LEU A 112 1.32 -10.65 -3.74
C LEU A 112 0.27 -11.00 -4.81
N PHE A 113 0.18 -10.22 -5.89
CA PHE A 113 -0.67 -10.57 -7.02
C PHE A 113 -0.24 -11.89 -7.68
N HIS A 114 1.04 -12.12 -7.82
CA HIS A 114 1.57 -13.37 -8.32
C HIS A 114 1.21 -14.56 -7.41
N CYS A 115 1.33 -14.39 -6.09
CA CYS A 115 0.92 -15.39 -5.11
C CYS A 115 -0.59 -15.69 -5.17
N LEU A 116 -1.42 -14.64 -5.26
CA LEU A 116 -2.87 -14.75 -5.41
C LEU A 116 -3.25 -15.57 -6.64
N LYS A 117 -2.59 -15.33 -7.75
CA LYS A 117 -2.82 -16.04 -9.01
C LYS A 117 -2.47 -17.53 -8.90
N SER A 118 -1.36 -17.84 -8.24
CA SER A 118 -0.90 -19.21 -7.99
C SER A 118 -1.89 -19.99 -7.10
N LEU A 119 -2.28 -19.41 -5.96
CA LEU A 119 -3.26 -20.03 -5.06
C LEU A 119 -4.65 -20.17 -5.71
N GLY A 120 -5.04 -19.22 -6.55
CA GLY A 120 -6.28 -19.29 -7.32
C GLY A 120 -6.36 -20.49 -8.28
N GLN A 121 -5.23 -20.99 -8.74
CA GLN A 121 -5.10 -22.18 -9.58
C GLN A 121 -4.94 -23.49 -8.76
N ASN A 122 -5.24 -23.47 -7.47
CA ASN A 122 -5.09 -24.61 -6.54
C ASN A 122 -3.65 -25.09 -6.39
N TYR A 123 -2.69 -24.23 -6.68
CA TYR A 123 -1.28 -24.51 -6.55
C TYR A 123 -0.63 -23.55 -5.55
N SER A 124 -0.29 -24.05 -4.37
CA SER A 124 0.48 -23.28 -3.41
C SER A 124 1.96 -23.40 -3.73
N ARG A 125 2.50 -22.37 -4.40
CA ARG A 125 3.93 -22.30 -4.75
C ARG A 125 4.84 -22.18 -3.52
N TYR A 126 4.31 -21.59 -2.45
CA TYR A 126 5.07 -21.35 -1.22
C TYR A 126 4.37 -21.99 -0.02
N SER A 127 5.15 -22.31 1.00
CA SER A 127 4.64 -22.88 2.25
C SER A 127 3.88 -21.84 3.09
N PRO A 128 2.96 -22.25 3.97
CA PRO A 128 2.31 -21.33 4.91
C PRO A 128 3.31 -20.54 5.76
N LYS A 129 4.44 -21.17 6.15
CA LYS A 129 5.52 -20.50 6.88
C LYS A 129 6.14 -19.34 6.10
N PHE A 130 6.32 -19.51 4.80
CA PHE A 130 6.82 -18.45 3.92
C PHE A 130 5.88 -17.23 3.92
N TYR A 131 4.56 -17.45 3.78
CA TYR A 131 3.58 -16.37 3.81
C TYR A 131 3.55 -15.62 5.15
N ARG A 132 3.80 -16.30 6.26
CA ARG A 132 3.95 -15.66 7.59
C ARG A 132 5.17 -14.74 7.63
N ILE A 133 6.30 -15.18 7.10
CA ILE A 133 7.54 -14.38 7.09
C ILE A 133 7.40 -13.14 6.23
N ILE A 134 6.88 -13.28 5.01
CA ILE A 134 6.73 -12.13 4.11
C ILE A 134 5.71 -11.10 4.61
N ASN A 135 4.78 -11.48 5.48
CA ASN A 135 3.84 -10.54 6.11
C ASN A 135 4.53 -9.46 6.94
N GLU A 136 5.76 -9.70 7.41
CA GLU A 136 6.52 -8.70 8.16
C GLU A 136 7.16 -7.63 7.26
N VAL A 137 7.34 -7.90 5.96
CA VAL A 137 7.98 -6.97 5.02
C VAL A 137 7.27 -5.61 4.97
N PRO A 138 5.94 -5.52 4.74
CA PRO A 138 5.26 -4.22 4.72
C PRO A 138 5.29 -3.50 6.07
N THR A 139 5.33 -4.23 7.19
CA THR A 139 5.47 -3.65 8.53
C THR A 139 6.80 -2.92 8.67
N ILE A 140 7.90 -3.56 8.30
CA ILE A 140 9.24 -2.97 8.37
C ILE A 140 9.33 -1.75 7.45
N LEU A 141 8.85 -1.86 6.21
CA LEU A 141 8.85 -0.75 5.26
C LEU A 141 8.01 0.44 5.76
N LEU A 142 6.84 0.17 6.37
CA LEU A 142 5.99 1.20 6.95
C LEU A 142 6.70 1.95 8.09
N ILE A 143 7.36 1.23 8.99
CA ILE A 143 8.12 1.82 10.08
C ILE A 143 9.20 2.76 9.52
N VAL A 144 9.99 2.30 8.55
CA VAL A 144 11.04 3.12 7.92
C VAL A 144 10.45 4.36 7.24
N ILE A 145 9.34 4.23 6.52
CA ILE A 145 8.66 5.36 5.87
C ILE A 145 8.22 6.39 6.90
N ILE A 146 7.57 5.96 8.00
CA ILE A 146 7.06 6.86 9.03
C ILE A 146 8.22 7.63 9.68
N PHE A 147 9.28 6.93 10.10
CA PHE A 147 10.45 7.58 10.69
C PHE A 147 11.08 8.57 9.71
N THR A 148 11.27 8.19 8.45
CA THR A 148 11.83 9.07 7.41
C THR A 148 11.00 10.34 7.21
N VAL A 149 9.68 10.23 7.20
CA VAL A 149 8.78 11.38 6.97
C VAL A 149 8.68 12.29 8.19
N ILE A 150 8.77 11.74 9.40
CA ILE A 150 8.67 12.53 10.64
C ILE A 150 10.00 13.23 10.95
N PHE A 151 11.11 12.51 10.93
CA PHE A 151 12.43 13.07 11.26
C PHE A 151 13.02 13.91 10.12
N LYS A 152 12.62 13.68 8.87
CA LYS A 152 13.10 14.41 7.68
C LYS A 152 14.63 14.57 7.67
N PRO A 153 15.42 13.50 7.64
CA PRO A 153 16.87 13.61 7.56
C PRO A 153 17.24 14.41 6.30
N LEU A 154 18.26 15.30 6.45
CA LEU A 154 18.73 16.21 5.41
C LEU A 154 19.34 15.47 4.22
#